data_be9058454a2747a403a50d1ba77bfbf0
#
_entry.id   be9058454a2747a403a50d1ba77bfbf0
#
_cell.length_a   1.000
_cell.length_b   1.000
_cell.length_c   1.000
_cell.angle_alpha   90.00
_cell.angle_beta   90.00
_cell.angle_gamma   90.00
#
_symmetry.space_group_name_H-M   'P 1'
#
loop_
_entity.id
_entity.type
_entity.pdbx_description
1 polymer ?
#
loop_
_entity_poly.entity_id
_entity_poly.type
_entity_poly.pdbx_seq_one_letter_code
_entity_poly.pdbx_strand_id
1 'polypeptide(L)'
;MKLQEHWNRAYQNDIKKLGWYQEEASEILSLLDALKLPVNLRIHIAGAGRTSLVQSLIERSFTSLTLSDISNDALALLQDGHPDFPLSLIHDDLSAPQKMLSQEPFDLWIDRAVLHFLTDEEARQHYFALLKDKTNAGAYVLLAQFKKGGALKCSGLEVCQYDLAMYMDYLGADFKLLRSFDFTFINPNGDSRPYIYALFQKR
;
A
#
# COMPACT_ATOMS: atom_id res chain seq x y z
N MET A 1 -12.34 -18.82 -7.85
CA MET A 1 -10.98 -18.87 -7.25
C MET A 1 -10.95 -17.86 -6.11
N LYS A 2 -10.53 -18.26 -4.92
CA LYS A 2 -10.41 -17.31 -3.82
C LYS A 2 -9.28 -16.31 -4.11
N LEU A 3 -9.47 -15.04 -3.80
CA LEU A 3 -8.51 -13.96 -4.08
C LEU A 3 -7.13 -14.26 -3.46
N GLN A 4 -7.10 -14.81 -2.25
CA GLN A 4 -5.89 -15.27 -1.58
C GLN A 4 -5.10 -16.30 -2.43
N GLU A 5 -5.77 -17.30 -3.01
CA GLU A 5 -5.11 -18.32 -3.83
C GLU A 5 -4.53 -17.73 -5.13
N HIS A 6 -5.17 -16.69 -5.67
CA HIS A 6 -4.65 -15.95 -6.82
C HIS A 6 -3.32 -15.29 -6.47
N TRP A 7 -3.25 -14.58 -5.34
CA TRP A 7 -2.06 -13.88 -4.91
C TRP A 7 -0.95 -14.84 -4.47
N ASN A 8 -1.26 -15.91 -3.73
CA ASN A 8 -0.28 -16.94 -3.39
C ASN A 8 0.41 -17.49 -4.65
N ARG A 9 -0.36 -17.82 -5.70
CA ARG A 9 0.21 -18.27 -6.97
C ARG A 9 1.03 -17.20 -7.69
N ALA A 10 0.60 -15.94 -7.64
CA ALA A 10 1.34 -14.84 -8.25
C ALA A 10 2.75 -14.72 -7.63
N TYR A 11 2.87 -14.82 -6.30
CA TYR A 11 4.14 -14.70 -5.59
C TYR A 11 5.08 -15.90 -5.68
N GLN A 12 4.63 -17.04 -6.24
CA GLN A 12 5.50 -18.17 -6.60
C GLN A 12 6.34 -17.88 -7.85
N ASN A 13 5.99 -16.86 -8.62
CA ASN A 13 6.76 -16.46 -9.79
C ASN A 13 7.98 -15.59 -9.41
N ASP A 14 8.90 -15.45 -10.38
CA ASP A 14 9.99 -14.49 -10.25
C ASP A 14 9.41 -13.07 -10.05
N ILE A 15 9.79 -12.45 -8.94
CA ILE A 15 9.28 -11.12 -8.56
C ILE A 15 9.54 -10.07 -9.65
N LYS A 16 10.69 -10.14 -10.33
CA LYS A 16 11.08 -9.20 -11.38
C LYS A 16 10.17 -9.25 -12.61
N LYS A 17 9.35 -10.31 -12.74
CA LYS A 17 8.37 -10.48 -13.82
C LYS A 17 6.96 -10.04 -13.42
N LEU A 18 6.72 -9.73 -12.15
CA LEU A 18 5.42 -9.29 -11.68
C LEU A 18 5.11 -7.87 -12.17
N GLY A 19 3.92 -7.68 -12.75
CA GLY A 19 3.53 -6.42 -13.41
C GLY A 19 3.47 -5.19 -12.50
N TRP A 20 3.61 -5.36 -11.18
CA TRP A 20 3.67 -4.27 -10.19
C TRP A 20 5.06 -4.14 -9.54
N TYR A 21 6.02 -5.02 -9.90
CA TYR A 21 7.36 -4.98 -9.33
C TYR A 21 8.07 -3.69 -9.68
N GLN A 22 8.60 -3.06 -8.66
CA GLN A 22 9.42 -1.86 -8.74
C GLN A 22 10.69 -2.11 -7.91
N GLU A 23 11.85 -1.98 -8.53
CA GLU A 23 13.13 -2.24 -7.86
C GLU A 23 13.38 -1.26 -6.73
N GLU A 24 12.99 -0.01 -6.92
CA GLU A 24 13.02 1.03 -5.91
C GLU A 24 11.71 1.83 -5.95
N ALA A 25 11.10 2.04 -4.79
CA ALA A 25 9.88 2.85 -4.64
C ALA A 25 10.23 4.35 -4.51
N SER A 26 10.98 4.89 -5.48
CA SER A 26 11.58 6.23 -5.43
C SER A 26 10.56 7.36 -5.23
N GLU A 27 9.35 7.23 -5.80
CA GLU A 27 8.27 8.22 -5.62
C GLU A 27 7.81 8.27 -4.16
N ILE A 28 7.65 7.09 -3.52
CA ILE A 28 7.30 6.99 -2.10
C ILE A 28 8.43 7.54 -1.24
N LEU A 29 9.65 7.06 -1.47
CA LEU A 29 10.82 7.47 -0.68
C LEU A 29 11.06 8.97 -0.76
N SER A 30 10.93 9.59 -1.93
CA SER A 30 11.03 11.04 -2.11
C SER A 30 9.99 11.82 -1.29
N LEU A 31 8.76 11.30 -1.16
CA LEU A 31 7.73 11.90 -0.32
C LEU A 31 8.08 11.77 1.16
N LEU A 32 8.55 10.60 1.61
CA LEU A 32 8.92 10.35 3.01
C LEU A 32 10.15 11.17 3.43
N ASP A 33 11.17 11.23 2.58
CA ASP A 33 12.40 12.01 2.84
C ASP A 33 12.09 13.50 3.02
N ALA A 34 11.10 14.03 2.29
CA ALA A 34 10.65 15.41 2.42
C ALA A 34 9.95 15.71 3.76
N LEU A 35 9.35 14.70 4.41
CA LEU A 35 8.63 14.84 5.68
C LEU A 35 9.55 14.84 6.90
N LYS A 36 10.80 14.36 6.78
CA LYS A 36 11.77 14.23 7.89
C LYS A 36 11.18 13.51 9.11
N LEU A 37 10.58 12.36 8.87
CA LEU A 37 9.85 11.57 9.86
C LEU A 37 10.78 11.03 10.95
N PRO A 38 10.34 10.96 12.22
CA PRO A 38 11.02 10.21 13.27
C PRO A 38 11.12 8.72 12.93
N VAL A 39 12.26 8.10 13.20
CA VAL A 39 12.53 6.69 12.84
C VAL A 39 11.73 5.67 13.63
N ASN A 40 11.15 6.07 14.76
CA ASN A 40 10.34 5.22 15.64
C ASN A 40 8.82 5.26 15.33
N LEU A 41 8.42 5.91 14.23
CA LEU A 41 7.03 5.91 13.79
C LEU A 41 6.52 4.50 13.54
N ARG A 42 5.27 4.25 13.91
CA ARG A 42 4.54 3.03 13.55
C ARG A 42 4.08 3.12 12.10
N ILE A 43 4.72 2.36 11.23
CA ILE A 43 4.43 2.36 9.79
C ILE A 43 3.62 1.12 9.43
N HIS A 44 2.51 1.33 8.72
CA HIS A 44 1.76 0.24 8.07
C HIS A 44 1.94 0.29 6.56
N ILE A 45 2.24 -0.86 5.96
CA ILE A 45 2.24 -1.06 4.51
C ILE A 45 1.11 -2.03 4.17
N ALA A 46 0.09 -1.52 3.49
CA ALA A 46 -1.06 -2.27 3.04
C ALA A 46 -0.71 -3.10 1.81
N GLY A 47 -1.06 -4.39 1.79
CA GLY A 47 -0.78 -5.33 0.71
C GLY A 47 0.70 -5.32 0.35
N ALA A 48 1.55 -5.55 1.34
CA ALA A 48 2.99 -5.40 1.22
C ALA A 48 3.59 -6.31 0.14
N GLY A 49 2.99 -7.45 -0.15
CA GLY A 49 3.50 -8.37 -1.15
C GLY A 49 4.95 -8.75 -0.89
N ARG A 50 5.79 -8.55 -1.88
CA ARG A 50 7.26 -8.64 -1.82
C ARG A 50 7.88 -7.29 -2.16
N THR A 51 7.38 -6.22 -1.54
CA THR A 51 7.84 -4.85 -1.86
C THR A 51 9.30 -4.61 -1.48
N SER A 52 10.03 -3.91 -2.33
CA SER A 52 11.38 -3.41 -2.04
C SER A 52 11.39 -2.28 -0.98
N LEU A 53 10.21 -1.68 -0.73
CA LEU A 53 10.09 -0.57 0.21
C LEU A 53 10.51 -0.94 1.63
N VAL A 54 10.30 -2.19 2.06
CA VAL A 54 10.70 -2.68 3.40
C VAL A 54 12.19 -2.51 3.61
N GLN A 55 13.01 -2.99 2.67
CA GLN A 55 14.47 -2.84 2.74
C GLN A 55 14.87 -1.36 2.80
N SER A 56 14.27 -0.53 1.94
CA SER A 56 14.57 0.91 1.90
C SER A 56 14.20 1.66 3.18
N LEU A 57 13.14 1.22 3.89
CA LEU A 57 12.76 1.77 5.20
C LEU A 57 13.72 1.32 6.31
N ILE A 58 14.15 0.07 6.30
CA ILE A 58 15.17 -0.46 7.24
C ILE A 58 16.47 0.31 7.09
N GLU A 59 16.95 0.55 5.87
CA GLU A 59 18.15 1.34 5.57
C GLU A 59 18.04 2.80 6.04
N ARG A 60 16.81 3.35 6.11
CA ARG A 60 16.51 4.66 6.70
C ARG A 60 16.31 4.60 8.23
N SER A 61 16.64 3.47 8.85
CA SER A 61 16.57 3.24 10.29
C SER A 61 15.16 3.27 10.89
N PHE A 62 14.10 3.08 10.09
CA PHE A 62 12.77 2.87 10.65
C PHE A 62 12.70 1.52 11.35
N THR A 63 12.15 1.49 12.57
CA THR A 63 12.20 0.33 13.46
C THR A 63 10.86 -0.37 13.69
N SER A 64 9.75 0.25 13.31
CA SER A 64 8.41 -0.27 13.60
C SER A 64 7.60 -0.42 12.31
N LEU A 65 7.76 -1.57 11.65
CA LEU A 65 7.10 -1.89 10.38
C LEU A 65 6.05 -2.97 10.58
N THR A 66 4.80 -2.64 10.26
CA THR A 66 3.66 -3.57 10.20
C THR A 66 3.23 -3.75 8.76
N LEU A 67 3.20 -4.99 8.30
CA LEU A 67 2.93 -5.34 6.90
C LEU A 67 1.68 -6.21 6.85
N SER A 68 0.65 -5.80 6.14
CA SER A 68 -0.51 -6.64 5.90
C SER A 68 -0.56 -7.13 4.46
N ASP A 69 -1.01 -8.35 4.25
CA ASP A 69 -1.31 -8.91 2.93
C ASP A 69 -2.36 -10.01 3.04
N ILE A 70 -3.11 -10.24 1.96
CA ILE A 70 -4.03 -11.36 1.83
C ILE A 70 -3.28 -12.66 1.51
N SER A 71 -2.03 -12.58 1.06
CA SER A 71 -1.15 -13.71 0.73
C SER A 71 -0.24 -14.05 1.90
N ASN A 72 -0.45 -15.21 2.51
CA ASN A 72 0.51 -15.76 3.49
C ASN A 72 1.88 -16.02 2.88
N ASP A 73 1.91 -16.48 1.62
CA ASP A 73 3.17 -16.80 0.93
C ASP A 73 4.02 -15.53 0.75
N ALA A 74 3.39 -14.41 0.40
CA ALA A 74 4.07 -13.13 0.28
C ALA A 74 4.69 -12.67 1.61
N LEU A 75 3.93 -12.77 2.70
CA LEU A 75 4.39 -12.40 4.04
C LEU A 75 5.55 -13.29 4.51
N ALA A 76 5.49 -14.60 4.25
CA ALA A 76 6.57 -15.53 4.57
C ALA A 76 7.86 -15.16 3.80
N LEU A 77 7.74 -14.90 2.50
CA LEU A 77 8.88 -14.48 1.67
C LEU A 77 9.48 -13.13 2.10
N LEU A 78 8.66 -12.20 2.62
CA LEU A 78 9.17 -10.96 3.20
C LEU A 78 9.99 -11.22 4.47
N GLN A 79 9.49 -12.07 5.37
CA GLN A 79 10.21 -12.43 6.60
C GLN A 79 11.52 -13.14 6.28
N ASP A 80 11.52 -14.08 5.34
CA ASP A 80 12.71 -14.80 4.89
C ASP A 80 13.75 -13.86 4.29
N GLY A 81 13.31 -12.80 3.60
CA GLY A 81 14.19 -11.75 3.05
C GLY A 81 14.78 -10.81 4.11
N HIS A 82 14.21 -10.77 5.32
CA HIS A 82 14.63 -9.87 6.41
C HIS A 82 14.68 -10.62 7.74
N PRO A 83 15.49 -11.70 7.87
CA PRO A 83 15.45 -12.60 9.03
C PRO A 83 15.83 -11.91 10.35
N ASP A 84 16.69 -10.91 10.28
CA ASP A 84 17.23 -10.21 11.45
C ASP A 84 16.40 -8.97 11.85
N PHE A 85 15.36 -8.63 11.06
CA PHE A 85 14.52 -7.47 11.37
C PHE A 85 13.13 -7.92 11.89
N PRO A 86 12.66 -7.36 13.03
CA PRO A 86 11.38 -7.75 13.64
C PRO A 86 10.19 -7.13 12.87
N LEU A 87 9.79 -7.77 11.77
CA LEU A 87 8.59 -7.38 11.03
C LEU A 87 7.33 -7.82 11.77
N SER A 88 6.33 -6.94 11.89
CA SER A 88 4.98 -7.31 12.30
C SER A 88 4.15 -7.69 11.08
N LEU A 89 3.88 -8.99 10.90
CA LEU A 89 3.18 -9.52 9.72
C LEU A 89 1.72 -9.84 10.03
N ILE A 90 0.79 -9.32 9.24
CA ILE A 90 -0.64 -9.50 9.43
C ILE A 90 -1.25 -10.07 8.16
N HIS A 91 -1.62 -11.34 8.20
CA HIS A 91 -2.40 -11.96 7.16
C HIS A 91 -3.86 -11.56 7.33
N ASP A 92 -4.36 -10.66 6.47
CA ASP A 92 -5.72 -10.12 6.53
C ASP A 92 -6.22 -9.69 5.15
N ASP A 93 -7.53 -9.66 4.97
CA ASP A 93 -8.20 -9.11 3.79
C ASP A 93 -8.71 -7.71 4.12
N LEU A 94 -8.10 -6.68 3.52
CA LEU A 94 -8.45 -5.29 3.79
C LEU A 94 -9.83 -4.87 3.23
N SER A 95 -10.48 -5.72 2.42
CA SER A 95 -11.88 -5.53 2.01
C SER A 95 -12.88 -5.90 3.10
N ALA A 96 -12.48 -6.81 4.00
CA ALA A 96 -13.27 -7.28 5.14
C ALA A 96 -12.34 -7.56 6.34
N PRO A 97 -11.67 -6.52 6.88
CA PRO A 97 -10.59 -6.67 7.84
C PRO A 97 -11.06 -7.31 9.14
N GLN A 98 -10.20 -8.17 9.72
CA GLN A 98 -10.44 -8.82 11.00
C GLN A 98 -9.29 -8.55 11.98
N LYS A 99 -8.07 -8.94 11.62
CA LYS A 99 -6.90 -8.79 12.49
C LYS A 99 -6.40 -7.35 12.56
N MET A 100 -6.56 -6.60 11.46
CA MET A 100 -6.22 -5.19 11.44
C MET A 100 -7.08 -4.36 12.40
N LEU A 101 -8.31 -4.79 12.71
CA LEU A 101 -9.18 -4.12 13.67
C LEU A 101 -8.62 -4.10 15.10
N SER A 102 -7.80 -5.08 15.47
CA SER A 102 -7.17 -5.15 16.80
C SER A 102 -5.82 -4.43 16.89
N GLN A 103 -5.32 -3.87 15.79
CA GLN A 103 -4.06 -3.15 15.82
C GLN A 103 -4.21 -1.76 16.46
N GLU A 104 -3.17 -1.34 17.17
CA GLU A 104 -3.03 0.05 17.58
C GLU A 104 -2.86 0.95 16.36
N PRO A 105 -3.32 2.20 16.39
CA PRO A 105 -3.20 3.12 15.26
C PRO A 105 -1.76 3.38 14.83
N PHE A 106 -1.59 3.71 13.57
CA PHE A 106 -0.32 3.97 12.89
C PHE A 106 -0.08 5.46 12.70
N ASP A 107 1.19 5.85 12.56
CA ASP A 107 1.62 7.21 12.27
C ASP A 107 1.86 7.45 10.78
N LEU A 108 2.03 6.34 10.02
CA LEU A 108 2.15 6.37 8.57
C LEU A 108 1.46 5.14 7.98
N TRP A 109 0.50 5.38 7.08
CA TRP A 109 -0.16 4.37 6.28
C TRP A 109 0.28 4.51 4.83
N ILE A 110 0.79 3.43 4.25
CA ILE A 110 1.22 3.39 2.84
C ILE A 110 0.42 2.32 2.11
N ASP A 111 -0.23 2.71 1.02
CA ASP A 111 -0.87 1.79 0.09
C ASP A 111 -0.43 2.13 -1.34
N ARG A 112 0.29 1.20 -1.96
CA ARG A 112 0.61 1.25 -3.38
C ARG A 112 0.08 0.00 -4.06
N ALA A 113 -0.86 0.19 -4.98
CA ALA A 113 -1.39 -0.86 -5.85
C ALA A 113 -2.20 -1.96 -5.12
N VAL A 114 -2.92 -1.62 -4.03
CA VAL A 114 -3.81 -2.54 -3.32
C VAL A 114 -5.26 -2.08 -3.37
N LEU A 115 -5.54 -0.86 -2.94
CA LEU A 115 -6.88 -0.29 -2.90
C LEU A 115 -7.60 -0.38 -4.26
N HIS A 116 -6.88 -0.34 -5.37
CA HIS A 116 -7.48 -0.44 -6.69
C HIS A 116 -8.09 -1.82 -7.00
N PHE A 117 -7.75 -2.87 -6.25
CA PHE A 117 -8.40 -4.18 -6.37
C PHE A 117 -9.75 -4.24 -5.67
N LEU A 118 -10.08 -3.27 -4.83
CA LEU A 118 -11.39 -3.17 -4.18
C LEU A 118 -12.38 -2.52 -5.15
N THR A 119 -12.92 -3.33 -6.06
CA THR A 119 -13.84 -2.86 -7.12
C THR A 119 -15.26 -2.66 -6.63
N ASP A 120 -15.62 -3.28 -5.50
CA ASP A 120 -16.91 -3.11 -4.83
C ASP A 120 -16.90 -1.88 -3.92
N GLU A 121 -18.01 -1.13 -3.90
CA GLU A 121 -18.15 0.10 -3.11
C GLU A 121 -18.10 -0.17 -1.60
N GLU A 122 -18.75 -1.23 -1.14
CA GLU A 122 -18.79 -1.61 0.27
C GLU A 122 -17.37 -1.98 0.76
N ALA A 123 -16.61 -2.72 -0.05
CA ALA A 123 -15.21 -3.05 0.24
C ALA A 123 -14.34 -1.80 0.37
N ARG A 124 -14.53 -0.78 -0.49
CA ARG A 124 -13.83 0.50 -0.38
C ARG A 124 -14.21 1.27 0.88
N GLN A 125 -15.49 1.28 1.22
CA GLN A 125 -15.98 1.92 2.46
C GLN A 125 -15.37 1.27 3.70
N HIS A 126 -15.31 -0.07 3.77
CA HIS A 126 -14.65 -0.81 4.85
C HIS A 126 -13.16 -0.46 4.95
N TYR A 127 -12.47 -0.43 3.81
CA TYR A 127 -11.05 -0.06 3.76
C TYR A 127 -10.80 1.35 4.29
N PHE A 128 -11.56 2.35 3.81
CA PHE A 128 -11.38 3.72 4.28
C PHE A 128 -11.82 3.93 5.73
N ALA A 129 -12.84 3.21 6.20
CA ALA A 129 -13.21 3.19 7.61
C ALA A 129 -12.07 2.64 8.48
N LEU A 130 -11.47 1.52 8.08
CA LEU A 130 -10.29 0.95 8.74
C LEU A 130 -9.12 1.94 8.75
N LEU A 131 -8.77 2.53 7.60
CA LEU A 131 -7.70 3.50 7.47
C LEU A 131 -7.90 4.68 8.43
N LYS A 132 -9.11 5.23 8.48
CA LYS A 132 -9.46 6.35 9.39
C LYS A 132 -9.33 5.95 10.86
N ASP A 133 -9.81 4.75 11.23
CA ASP A 133 -9.74 4.25 12.61
C ASP A 133 -8.29 3.95 13.03
N LYS A 134 -7.50 3.40 12.11
CA LYS A 134 -6.13 2.94 12.38
C LYS A 134 -5.04 3.95 12.06
N THR A 135 -5.37 5.22 11.95
CA THR A 135 -4.38 6.31 11.86
C THR A 135 -4.52 7.28 13.01
N ASN A 136 -3.39 7.65 13.63
CA ASN A 136 -3.34 8.64 14.71
C ASN A 136 -3.69 10.05 14.20
N ALA A 137 -4.10 10.96 15.10
CA ALA A 137 -4.09 12.38 14.78
C ALA A 137 -2.65 12.81 14.42
N GLY A 138 -2.51 13.60 13.35
CA GLY A 138 -1.20 13.98 12.80
C GLY A 138 -0.56 12.94 11.88
N ALA A 139 -1.09 11.71 11.79
CA ALA A 139 -0.56 10.65 10.94
C ALA A 139 -0.59 11.01 9.46
N TYR A 140 0.32 10.40 8.71
CA TYR A 140 0.39 10.54 7.26
C TYR A 140 -0.24 9.35 6.56
N VAL A 141 -0.89 9.60 5.43
CA VAL A 141 -1.48 8.59 4.56
C VAL A 141 -0.99 8.80 3.14
N LEU A 142 -0.30 7.81 2.60
CA LEU A 142 0.18 7.80 1.22
C LEU A 142 -0.62 6.76 0.43
N LEU A 143 -1.35 7.21 -0.58
CA LEU A 143 -2.11 6.37 -1.50
C LEU A 143 -1.52 6.51 -2.90
N ALA A 144 -1.26 5.38 -3.57
CA ALA A 144 -0.76 5.33 -4.93
C ALA A 144 -1.50 4.23 -5.72
N GLN A 145 -2.45 4.63 -6.54
CA GLN A 145 -3.34 3.72 -7.27
C GLN A 145 -3.37 4.06 -8.77
N PHE A 146 -3.89 3.14 -9.58
CA PHE A 146 -4.10 3.42 -11.00
C PHE A 146 -5.01 4.64 -11.17
N LYS A 147 -4.53 5.58 -12.00
CA LYS A 147 -5.24 6.82 -12.32
C LYS A 147 -6.40 6.56 -13.27
N LYS A 148 -7.47 7.36 -13.18
CA LYS A 148 -8.55 7.41 -14.17
C LYS A 148 -8.00 7.59 -15.59
N GLY A 149 -8.52 6.79 -16.52
CA GLY A 149 -8.04 6.72 -17.91
C GLY A 149 -6.82 5.81 -18.12
N GLY A 150 -6.30 5.18 -17.04
CA GLY A 150 -5.22 4.19 -17.10
C GLY A 150 -5.71 2.76 -17.34
N ALA A 151 -4.95 1.78 -16.84
CA ALA A 151 -5.28 0.36 -17.00
C ALA A 151 -6.56 -0.03 -16.27
N LEU A 152 -7.37 -0.88 -16.89
CA LEU A 152 -8.62 -1.44 -16.34
C LEU A 152 -8.39 -2.79 -15.65
N LYS A 153 -7.22 -3.40 -15.84
CA LYS A 153 -6.85 -4.69 -15.25
C LYS A 153 -5.41 -4.68 -14.75
N CYS A 154 -5.19 -5.38 -13.63
CA CYS A 154 -3.88 -5.70 -13.10
C CYS A 154 -3.85 -7.17 -12.68
N SER A 155 -2.78 -7.90 -13.03
CA SER A 155 -2.66 -9.33 -12.70
C SER A 155 -3.87 -10.18 -13.16
N GLY A 156 -4.53 -9.81 -14.28
CA GLY A 156 -5.74 -10.47 -14.77
C GLY A 156 -7.04 -10.11 -14.03
N LEU A 157 -6.96 -9.33 -12.95
CA LEU A 157 -8.11 -8.86 -12.17
C LEU A 157 -8.54 -7.46 -12.64
N GLU A 158 -9.84 -7.19 -12.56
CA GLU A 158 -10.38 -5.84 -12.75
C GLU A 158 -9.94 -4.92 -11.62
N VAL A 159 -9.81 -3.63 -11.92
CA VAL A 159 -9.38 -2.62 -10.95
C VAL A 159 -10.28 -1.39 -11.00
N CYS A 160 -10.44 -0.75 -9.84
CA CYS A 160 -10.99 0.57 -9.70
C CYS A 160 -9.90 1.61 -9.99
N GLN A 161 -10.20 2.60 -10.82
CA GLN A 161 -9.28 3.70 -11.10
C GLN A 161 -9.61 4.89 -10.20
N TYR A 162 -8.59 5.61 -9.77
CA TYR A 162 -8.72 6.71 -8.83
C TYR A 162 -8.35 8.05 -9.45
N ASP A 163 -8.94 9.10 -8.89
CA ASP A 163 -8.48 10.48 -9.00
C ASP A 163 -8.43 11.12 -7.61
N LEU A 164 -7.93 12.35 -7.54
CA LEU A 164 -7.78 13.06 -6.29
C LEU A 164 -9.13 13.33 -5.61
N ALA A 165 -10.18 13.61 -6.39
CA ALA A 165 -11.53 13.87 -5.85
C ALA A 165 -12.06 12.66 -5.09
N MET A 166 -11.92 11.45 -5.65
CA MET A 166 -12.33 10.22 -4.98
C MET A 166 -11.62 10.02 -3.64
N TYR A 167 -10.28 10.25 -3.58
CA TYR A 167 -9.56 10.16 -2.31
C TYR A 167 -10.09 11.16 -1.28
N MET A 168 -10.34 12.40 -1.71
CA MET A 168 -10.86 13.44 -0.82
C MET A 168 -12.27 13.13 -0.33
N ASP A 169 -13.12 12.57 -1.17
CA ASP A 169 -14.48 12.16 -0.80
C ASP A 169 -14.47 11.05 0.26
N TYR A 170 -13.64 9.99 0.06
CA TYR A 170 -13.51 8.91 1.03
C TYR A 170 -12.86 9.35 2.34
N LEU A 171 -11.79 10.13 2.29
CA LEU A 171 -11.05 10.57 3.48
C LEU A 171 -11.83 11.65 4.27
N GLY A 172 -12.52 12.53 3.57
CA GLY A 172 -13.32 13.59 4.19
C GLY A 172 -12.48 14.73 4.78
N ALA A 173 -13.14 15.58 5.58
CA ALA A 173 -12.54 16.79 6.12
C ALA A 173 -11.42 16.56 7.16
N ASP A 174 -11.37 15.36 7.74
CA ASP A 174 -10.36 14.99 8.74
C ASP A 174 -8.95 14.84 8.16
N PHE A 175 -8.83 14.77 6.84
CA PHE A 175 -7.54 14.63 6.17
C PHE A 175 -7.25 15.82 5.28
N LYS A 176 -6.06 16.40 5.45
CA LYS A 176 -5.53 17.49 4.64
C LYS A 176 -4.63 16.93 3.56
N LEU A 177 -4.89 17.25 2.30
CA LEU A 177 -3.97 16.97 1.21
C LEU A 177 -2.69 17.82 1.39
N LEU A 178 -1.54 17.16 1.36
CA LEU A 178 -0.22 17.80 1.39
C LEU A 178 0.39 17.87 -0.01
N ARG A 179 0.31 16.78 -0.76
CA ARG A 179 0.86 16.68 -2.12
C ARG A 179 0.11 15.66 -2.96
N SER A 180 -0.02 15.91 -4.25
CA SER A 180 -0.44 14.92 -5.23
C SER A 180 0.29 15.14 -6.55
N PHE A 181 0.52 14.05 -7.28
CA PHE A 181 1.10 14.09 -8.63
C PHE A 181 0.76 12.79 -9.38
N ASP A 182 0.81 12.90 -10.69
CA ASP A 182 0.71 11.77 -11.58
C ASP A 182 2.09 11.20 -11.87
N PHE A 183 2.19 9.87 -11.91
CA PHE A 183 3.40 9.17 -12.27
C PHE A 183 3.07 8.01 -13.21
N THR A 184 3.82 7.87 -14.28
CA THR A 184 3.66 6.73 -15.19
C THR A 184 4.73 5.69 -14.91
N PHE A 185 4.32 4.61 -14.26
CA PHE A 185 5.17 3.45 -14.05
C PHE A 185 5.24 2.62 -15.33
N ILE A 186 6.45 2.26 -15.76
CA ILE A 186 6.66 1.28 -16.83
C ILE A 186 6.92 -0.06 -16.17
N ASN A 187 6.02 -1.01 -16.37
CA ASN A 187 6.13 -2.32 -15.74
C ASN A 187 7.24 -3.17 -16.40
N PRO A 188 7.64 -4.32 -15.80
CA PRO A 188 8.66 -5.19 -16.37
C PRO A 188 8.36 -5.71 -17.79
N ASN A 189 7.10 -5.67 -18.22
CA ASN A 189 6.68 -6.08 -19.57
C ASN A 189 6.72 -4.91 -20.57
N GLY A 190 7.10 -3.69 -20.15
CA GLY A 190 7.12 -2.49 -20.98
C GLY A 190 5.79 -1.76 -21.08
N ASP A 191 4.74 -2.19 -20.33
CA ASP A 191 3.46 -1.51 -20.35
C ASP A 191 3.47 -0.23 -19.50
N SER A 192 2.88 0.82 -20.01
CA SER A 192 2.63 2.06 -19.28
C SER A 192 1.49 1.87 -18.28
N ARG A 193 1.73 2.25 -17.04
CA ARG A 193 0.77 2.17 -15.93
C ARG A 193 0.68 3.55 -15.25
N PRO A 194 -0.27 4.41 -15.66
CA PRO A 194 -0.46 5.71 -15.02
C PRO A 194 -1.01 5.53 -13.59
N TYR A 195 -0.33 6.13 -12.62
CA TYR A 195 -0.71 6.21 -11.22
C TYR A 195 -1.03 7.64 -10.82
N ILE A 196 -1.88 7.78 -9.81
CA ILE A 196 -2.01 8.99 -9.02
C ILE A 196 -1.45 8.72 -7.63
N TYR A 197 -0.48 9.51 -7.22
CA TYR A 197 0.09 9.53 -5.87
C TYR A 197 -0.52 10.69 -5.10
N ALA A 198 -0.92 10.43 -3.87
CA ALA A 198 -1.46 11.45 -2.98
C ALA A 198 -1.00 11.20 -1.54
N LEU A 199 -0.47 12.24 -0.92
CA LEU A 199 -0.03 12.26 0.47
C LEU A 199 -0.97 13.18 1.25
N PHE A 200 -1.55 12.62 2.30
CA PHE A 200 -2.45 13.33 3.22
C PHE A 200 -1.89 13.33 4.63
N GLN A 201 -2.37 14.24 5.45
CA GLN A 201 -2.15 14.26 6.89
C GLN A 201 -3.50 14.32 7.60
N LYS A 202 -3.69 13.42 8.57
CA LYS A 202 -4.86 13.45 9.45
C LYS A 202 -4.75 14.63 10.42
N ARG A 203 -5.86 15.36 10.61
CA ARG A 203 -5.93 16.52 11.51
C ARG A 203 -6.04 16.11 12.97
#